data_c9b6d2d032988839f4851c020f716cd8
#
_entry.id   c9b6d2d032988839f4851c020f716cd8
#
_cell.length_a   1.000
_cell.length_b   1.000
_cell.length_c   1.000
_cell.angle_alpha   90.00
_cell.angle_beta   90.00
_cell.angle_gamma   90.00
#
_symmetry.space_group_name_H-M   'P 1'
#
loop_
_entity.id
_entity.type
_entity.pdbx_description
1 polymer ?
#
loop_
_entity_poly.entity_id
_entity_poly.type
_entity_poly.pdbx_seq_one_letter_code
_entity_poly.pdbx_strand_id
1 'polypeptide(L)'
;MIGVVNIISFSVPDALENQIFLGYEQKTIRGFFLEEINTILSQIMQNILKEITPLTSSDCFTLFSRTKSEFDFPLHYHEEFELNFIEGASGARRMVGDHIEEIGNLELVLIGPNLPHVWQTHKYKNKQIHEVTIQFHKDLFDERFLRRNQLHFMREMFEKSKRGILFSEATAEQLAPRLKQLKSKQGFDSVLELMSIFHDLSISRNMRILSDASFSNLQPSYNSRRIEKVMEYINLNFDKTVLLADAARLTNMTEVSFSRFFKTHTGISFIDSLIEIRLGHASRMLIDTTQSVSEVAYNCGFNNISNFNRIFKKKKGCTPKEFRENYTYDSRVFI
;
A
#
# COMPACT_ATOMS: atom_id res chain seq x y z
N MET A 1 -9.73 16.50 16.03
CA MET A 1 -9.03 16.55 14.75
C MET A 1 -8.06 17.73 14.77
N ILE A 2 -7.12 17.76 15.65
CA ILE A 2 -5.99 18.72 15.72
C ILE A 2 -5.07 18.08 16.77
N GLY A 3 -3.84 17.73 16.41
CA GLY A 3 -2.90 17.37 17.44
C GLY A 3 -1.82 16.33 17.11
N VAL A 4 -1.58 15.98 15.85
CA VAL A 4 -0.51 15.02 15.51
C VAL A 4 0.65 15.67 14.73
N VAL A 5 0.55 16.94 14.37
CA VAL A 5 1.50 17.59 13.43
C VAL A 5 2.72 18.24 14.12
N ASN A 6 2.81 18.26 15.46
CA ASN A 6 3.85 19.02 16.16
C ASN A 6 4.90 18.18 16.92
N ILE A 7 5.13 16.92 16.59
CA ILE A 7 6.10 16.08 17.33
C ILE A 7 7.44 15.87 16.58
N ILE A 8 7.63 16.40 15.37
CA ILE A 8 8.86 16.10 14.59
C ILE A 8 9.79 17.32 14.42
N SER A 9 9.67 18.36 15.23
CA SER A 9 10.71 19.38 15.31
C SER A 9 11.10 19.64 16.77
N PHE A 10 11.73 18.68 17.41
CA PHE A 10 12.53 18.97 18.59
C PHE A 10 13.98 19.14 18.16
N SER A 11 14.35 20.37 17.85
CA SER A 11 15.71 20.85 18.13
C SER A 11 15.87 20.79 19.66
N VAL A 12 16.78 19.96 20.12
CA VAL A 12 17.20 19.95 21.53
C VAL A 12 17.67 21.36 21.87
N PRO A 13 17.13 22.03 22.88
CA PRO A 13 17.62 23.35 23.25
C PRO A 13 19.07 23.25 23.66
N ASP A 14 19.93 24.16 23.16
CA ASP A 14 21.38 24.29 23.48
C ASP A 14 21.70 24.38 24.99
N ALA A 15 20.68 24.53 25.82
CA ALA A 15 20.82 24.59 27.28
C ALA A 15 21.04 23.24 27.98
N LEU A 16 20.80 22.09 27.26
CA LEU A 16 20.98 20.74 27.82
C LEU A 16 22.33 20.10 27.47
N GLU A 17 23.09 20.66 26.54
CA GLU A 17 24.43 20.16 26.21
C GLU A 17 25.47 20.43 27.30
N ASN A 18 25.27 21.39 28.19
CA ASN A 18 26.24 21.79 29.20
C ASN A 18 26.07 21.13 30.58
N GLN A 19 25.12 20.22 30.79
CA GLN A 19 24.94 19.54 32.08
C GLN A 19 25.14 18.01 32.08
N ILE A 20 25.52 17.39 30.96
CA ILE A 20 25.70 15.93 30.88
C ILE A 20 27.19 15.61 30.68
N PHE A 21 28.02 16.02 31.63
CA PHE A 21 29.38 15.51 31.75
C PHE A 21 29.44 14.53 32.94
N LEU A 22 28.96 13.27 32.74
CA LEU A 22 29.39 12.11 33.52
C LEU A 22 28.96 10.84 32.77
N GLY A 23 29.92 10.08 32.34
CA GLY A 23 29.90 9.05 31.28
C GLY A 23 29.17 7.74 31.58
N TYR A 24 28.10 7.68 32.37
CA TYR A 24 27.33 6.46 32.62
C TYR A 24 25.83 6.55 32.26
N GLU A 25 25.28 7.74 32.09
CA GLU A 25 23.84 7.94 31.88
C GLU A 25 23.42 8.01 30.39
N GLN A 26 24.32 8.30 29.47
CA GLN A 26 23.97 8.47 28.05
C GLN A 26 23.42 7.18 27.38
N LYS A 27 23.88 6.00 27.79
CA LYS A 27 23.38 4.73 27.26
C LYS A 27 21.98 4.42 27.76
N THR A 28 21.66 4.80 28.99
CA THR A 28 20.34 4.53 29.62
C THR A 28 19.28 5.50 29.12
N ILE A 29 19.60 6.78 28.98
CA ILE A 29 18.67 7.79 28.43
C ILE A 29 18.38 7.54 26.97
N ARG A 30 19.39 7.21 26.17
CA ARG A 30 19.21 6.88 24.74
C ARG A 30 18.41 5.58 24.56
N GLY A 31 18.59 4.59 25.44
CA GLY A 31 17.78 3.38 25.49
C GLY A 31 16.33 3.68 25.84
N PHE A 32 16.07 4.52 26.83
CA PHE A 32 14.72 4.89 27.27
C PHE A 32 13.97 5.70 26.20
N PHE A 33 14.63 6.68 25.57
CA PHE A 33 14.08 7.43 24.44
C PHE A 33 13.79 6.54 23.22
N LEU A 34 14.64 5.58 22.92
CA LEU A 34 14.41 4.61 21.83
C LEU A 34 13.25 3.66 22.13
N GLU A 35 13.09 3.21 23.36
CA GLU A 35 11.93 2.41 23.79
C GLU A 35 10.64 3.21 23.75
N GLU A 36 10.66 4.46 24.20
CA GLU A 36 9.49 5.34 24.18
C GLU A 36 9.09 5.71 22.73
N ILE A 37 10.05 6.04 21.87
CA ILE A 37 9.84 6.25 20.43
C ILE A 37 9.31 4.97 19.78
N ASN A 38 9.89 3.81 20.05
CA ASN A 38 9.41 2.53 19.52
C ASN A 38 8.00 2.20 20.02
N THR A 39 7.66 2.57 21.25
CA THR A 39 6.32 2.39 21.80
C THR A 39 5.32 3.32 21.12
N ILE A 40 5.66 4.58 20.91
CA ILE A 40 4.83 5.56 20.18
C ILE A 40 4.68 5.14 18.71
N LEU A 41 5.76 4.76 18.05
CA LEU A 41 5.73 4.23 16.68
C LEU A 41 4.89 2.95 16.58
N SER A 42 5.01 2.06 17.57
CA SER A 42 4.20 0.84 17.65
C SER A 42 2.70 1.16 17.84
N GLN A 43 2.37 2.18 18.63
CA GLN A 43 0.99 2.64 18.80
C GLN A 43 0.45 3.31 17.53
N ILE A 44 1.26 4.09 16.83
CA ILE A 44 0.91 4.68 15.52
C ILE A 44 0.69 3.58 14.50
N MET A 45 1.59 2.59 14.44
CA MET A 45 1.50 1.44 13.53
C MET A 45 0.27 0.55 13.80
N GLN A 46 -0.24 0.49 15.03
CA GLN A 46 -1.45 -0.26 15.36
C GLN A 46 -2.73 0.31 14.71
N ASN A 47 -2.70 1.57 14.27
CA ASN A 47 -3.83 2.27 13.65
C ASN A 47 -3.67 2.46 12.13
N ILE A 48 -2.58 1.97 11.52
CA ILE A 48 -2.36 2.07 10.08
C ILE A 48 -3.11 0.95 9.37
N LEU A 49 -3.82 1.30 8.32
CA LEU A 49 -4.57 0.35 7.52
C LEU A 49 -3.62 -0.64 6.84
N LYS A 50 -3.81 -1.95 7.03
CA LYS A 50 -3.19 -2.94 6.15
C LYS A 50 -4.04 -3.03 4.88
N GLU A 51 -3.51 -2.58 3.77
CA GLU A 51 -4.13 -2.78 2.46
C GLU A 51 -4.01 -4.25 2.06
N ILE A 52 -5.07 -4.79 1.49
CA ILE A 52 -5.07 -6.08 0.83
C ILE A 52 -5.14 -5.80 -0.64
N THR A 53 -4.03 -6.04 -1.29
CA THR A 53 -3.93 -5.87 -2.73
C THR A 53 -4.77 -6.93 -3.44
N PRO A 54 -5.34 -6.65 -4.61
CA PRO A 54 -6.08 -7.64 -5.38
C PRO A 54 -5.18 -8.67 -6.09
N LEU A 55 -3.88 -8.65 -5.77
CA LEU A 55 -2.88 -9.53 -6.35
C LEU A 55 -3.07 -10.96 -5.84
N THR A 56 -3.14 -11.93 -6.74
CA THR A 56 -3.16 -13.36 -6.39
C THR A 56 -1.78 -13.99 -6.60
N SER A 57 -1.55 -15.17 -6.04
CA SER A 57 -0.29 -15.92 -6.23
C SER A 57 0.00 -16.32 -7.68
N SER A 58 -1.00 -16.19 -8.58
CA SER A 58 -0.87 -16.49 -10.01
C SER A 58 -0.55 -15.25 -10.85
N ASP A 59 -0.60 -14.06 -10.26
CA ASP A 59 -0.36 -12.80 -10.97
C ASP A 59 1.11 -12.39 -10.84
N CYS A 60 1.70 -11.89 -11.90
CA CYS A 60 3.02 -11.25 -11.83
C CYS A 60 2.92 -9.89 -11.16
N PHE A 61 1.92 -9.10 -11.51
CA PHE A 61 1.68 -7.77 -10.95
C PHE A 61 0.25 -7.30 -11.23
N THR A 62 -0.18 -6.27 -10.52
CA THR A 62 -1.39 -5.49 -10.83
C THR A 62 -1.00 -4.08 -11.19
N LEU A 63 -1.78 -3.48 -12.12
CA LEU A 63 -1.57 -2.12 -12.56
C LEU A 63 -2.88 -1.33 -12.46
N PHE A 64 -2.82 -0.20 -11.77
CA PHE A 64 -3.89 0.78 -11.72
C PHE A 64 -3.43 2.05 -12.42
N SER A 65 -4.18 2.50 -13.43
CA SER A 65 -3.96 3.78 -14.10
C SER A 65 -5.23 4.61 -13.96
N ARG A 66 -5.15 5.70 -13.22
CA ARG A 66 -6.31 6.51 -12.81
C ARG A 66 -6.06 7.99 -13.07
N THR A 67 -7.14 8.70 -13.47
CA THR A 67 -7.19 10.15 -13.39
C THR A 67 -8.15 10.53 -12.27
N LYS A 68 -7.70 11.32 -11.31
CA LYS A 68 -8.47 11.70 -10.11
C LYS A 68 -8.28 13.16 -9.76
N SER A 69 -9.18 13.71 -8.94
CA SER A 69 -9.13 15.10 -8.49
C SER A 69 -8.48 15.28 -7.11
N GLU A 70 -8.33 14.20 -6.36
CA GLU A 70 -7.80 14.21 -5.00
C GLU A 70 -7.19 12.86 -4.63
N PHE A 71 -6.38 12.83 -3.58
CA PHE A 71 -5.90 11.60 -2.96
C PHE A 71 -6.87 11.20 -1.85
N ASP A 72 -7.54 10.07 -2.03
CA ASP A 72 -8.65 9.56 -1.20
C ASP A 72 -8.29 8.30 -0.40
N PHE A 73 -7.08 7.76 -0.57
CA PHE A 73 -6.65 6.56 0.13
C PHE A 73 -5.92 6.94 1.44
N PRO A 74 -6.23 6.28 2.57
CA PRO A 74 -5.63 6.59 3.87
C PRO A 74 -4.19 6.11 3.98
N LEU A 75 -3.52 6.48 5.08
CA LEU A 75 -2.22 5.91 5.45
C LEU A 75 -2.34 4.40 5.60
N HIS A 76 -1.53 3.65 4.85
CA HIS A 76 -1.59 2.19 4.77
C HIS A 76 -0.22 1.57 4.56
N TYR A 77 -0.17 0.24 4.65
CA TYR A 77 0.95 -0.60 4.26
C TYR A 77 0.43 -1.91 3.68
N HIS A 78 1.23 -2.58 2.87
CA HIS A 78 0.96 -3.90 2.28
C HIS A 78 2.24 -4.73 2.17
N GLU A 79 2.12 -6.02 1.84
CA GLU A 79 3.26 -6.96 1.77
C GLU A 79 3.97 -6.96 0.42
N GLU A 80 3.36 -6.36 -0.58
CA GLU A 80 3.87 -6.23 -1.92
C GLU A 80 4.86 -5.07 -2.04
N PHE A 81 5.65 -5.08 -3.11
CA PHE A 81 6.29 -3.88 -3.61
C PHE A 81 5.27 -3.02 -4.36
N GLU A 82 5.42 -1.70 -4.30
CA GLU A 82 4.63 -0.75 -5.07
C GLU A 82 5.53 0.24 -5.80
N LEU A 83 5.35 0.34 -7.12
CA LEU A 83 5.89 1.43 -7.91
C LEU A 83 4.76 2.42 -8.22
N ASN A 84 4.87 3.62 -7.68
CA ASN A 84 3.86 4.66 -7.83
C ASN A 84 4.41 5.83 -8.66
N PHE A 85 3.77 6.10 -9.79
CA PHE A 85 4.01 7.23 -10.67
C PHE A 85 2.85 8.22 -10.57
N ILE A 86 3.16 9.48 -10.31
CA ILE A 86 2.17 10.56 -10.16
C ILE A 86 2.59 11.74 -11.03
N GLU A 87 1.62 12.26 -11.78
CA GLU A 87 1.76 13.45 -12.61
C GLU A 87 0.63 14.43 -12.33
N GLY A 88 0.94 15.72 -12.29
CA GLY A 88 -0.03 16.78 -12.12
C GLY A 88 -0.39 17.09 -10.67
N ALA A 89 0.37 16.59 -9.66
CA ALA A 89 0.03 16.67 -8.25
C ALA A 89 0.81 17.73 -7.46
N SER A 90 1.37 18.74 -8.10
CA SER A 90 2.14 19.80 -7.43
C SER A 90 1.40 20.41 -6.25
N GLY A 91 2.03 20.43 -5.07
CA GLY A 91 1.45 20.90 -3.81
C GLY A 91 0.72 19.82 -3.01
N ALA A 92 0.60 18.60 -3.51
CA ALA A 92 0.21 17.46 -2.70
C ALA A 92 1.35 17.07 -1.74
N ARG A 93 1.07 16.22 -0.77
CA ARG A 93 2.03 15.78 0.23
C ARG A 93 2.16 14.26 0.22
N ARG A 94 3.38 13.78 0.19
CA ARG A 94 3.73 12.37 0.37
C ARG A 94 4.22 12.14 1.80
N MET A 95 3.82 11.02 2.39
CA MET A 95 4.44 10.43 3.57
C MET A 95 4.86 9.00 3.24
N VAL A 96 6.12 8.64 3.51
CA VAL A 96 6.69 7.30 3.35
C VAL A 96 7.56 7.01 4.56
N GLY A 97 7.13 6.06 5.39
CA GLY A 97 7.74 5.84 6.69
C GLY A 97 7.67 7.11 7.56
N ASP A 98 8.80 7.60 8.01
CA ASP A 98 8.97 8.83 8.77
C ASP A 98 9.22 10.08 7.91
N HIS A 99 9.37 9.92 6.60
CA HIS A 99 9.64 11.01 5.68
C HIS A 99 8.34 11.65 5.15
N ILE A 100 8.21 12.97 5.35
CA ILE A 100 7.07 13.77 4.89
C ILE A 100 7.58 14.94 4.05
N GLU A 101 7.03 15.07 2.84
CA GLU A 101 7.43 16.14 1.91
C GLU A 101 6.27 16.56 1.00
N GLU A 102 6.24 17.85 0.64
CA GLU A 102 5.37 18.36 -0.43
C GLU A 102 5.97 17.97 -1.78
N ILE A 103 5.16 17.40 -2.68
CA ILE A 103 5.63 16.86 -3.97
C ILE A 103 5.50 17.87 -5.10
N GLY A 104 6.34 17.70 -6.12
CA GLY A 104 6.32 18.47 -7.36
C GLY A 104 5.21 18.03 -8.33
N ASN A 105 5.37 18.42 -9.57
CA ASN A 105 4.43 18.06 -10.63
C ASN A 105 4.53 16.59 -11.05
N LEU A 106 5.72 16.02 -10.94
CA LEU A 106 6.03 14.67 -11.35
C LEU A 106 6.75 13.94 -10.22
N GLU A 107 6.29 12.73 -9.90
CA GLU A 107 6.89 11.90 -8.85
C GLU A 107 6.90 10.44 -9.26
N LEU A 108 7.99 9.74 -8.95
CA LEU A 108 8.13 8.30 -9.13
C LEU A 108 8.78 7.71 -7.88
N VAL A 109 8.04 6.84 -7.18
CA VAL A 109 8.46 6.26 -5.90
C VAL A 109 8.33 4.74 -5.94
N LEU A 110 9.35 4.04 -5.47
CA LEU A 110 9.31 2.60 -5.22
C LEU A 110 9.22 2.36 -3.71
N ILE A 111 8.14 1.73 -3.28
CA ILE A 111 7.84 1.35 -1.91
C ILE A 111 8.12 -0.14 -1.74
N GLY A 112 8.88 -0.50 -0.72
CA GLY A 112 9.11 -1.89 -0.34
C GLY A 112 8.03 -2.44 0.60
N PRO A 113 8.01 -3.77 0.79
CA PRO A 113 7.04 -4.44 1.65
C PRO A 113 6.95 -3.87 3.07
N ASN A 114 5.72 -3.73 3.57
CA ASN A 114 5.39 -3.31 4.93
C ASN A 114 5.83 -1.89 5.31
N LEU A 115 6.19 -1.05 4.34
CA LEU A 115 6.55 0.35 4.60
C LEU A 115 5.28 1.22 4.57
N PRO A 116 4.91 1.89 5.67
CA PRO A 116 3.74 2.77 5.70
C PRO A 116 3.87 3.93 4.74
N HIS A 117 2.82 4.20 3.98
CA HIS A 117 2.84 5.29 3.01
C HIS A 117 1.44 5.86 2.73
N VAL A 118 1.41 7.11 2.25
CA VAL A 118 0.19 7.81 1.81
C VAL A 118 0.54 9.03 0.98
N TRP A 119 -0.31 9.34 0.01
CA TRP A 119 -0.37 10.67 -0.64
C TRP A 119 -1.62 11.39 -0.18
N GLN A 120 -1.50 12.70 0.04
CA GLN A 120 -2.56 13.56 0.56
C GLN A 120 -2.70 14.81 -0.30
N THR A 121 -3.92 15.25 -0.53
CA THR A 121 -4.22 16.41 -1.37
C THR A 121 -3.56 17.70 -0.87
N HIS A 122 -3.49 17.94 0.44
CA HIS A 122 -2.80 19.04 1.10
C HIS A 122 -3.03 20.41 0.44
N LYS A 123 -2.03 21.03 -0.20
CA LYS A 123 -2.11 22.32 -0.90
C LYS A 123 -2.46 22.20 -2.38
N TYR A 124 -2.65 20.99 -2.88
CA TYR A 124 -3.00 20.76 -4.27
C TYR A 124 -4.33 21.43 -4.63
N LYS A 125 -4.34 22.17 -5.73
CA LYS A 125 -5.50 22.93 -6.21
C LYS A 125 -5.96 22.54 -7.61
N ASN A 126 -5.12 21.85 -8.37
CA ASN A 126 -5.49 21.36 -9.70
C ASN A 126 -6.46 20.19 -9.56
N LYS A 127 -7.27 19.93 -10.58
CA LYS A 127 -8.32 18.92 -10.51
C LYS A 127 -8.00 17.64 -11.30
N GLN A 128 -6.76 17.47 -11.71
CA GLN A 128 -6.39 16.35 -12.58
C GLN A 128 -5.01 15.80 -12.22
N ILE A 129 -5.04 14.76 -11.38
CA ILE A 129 -3.87 13.94 -11.05
C ILE A 129 -3.93 12.70 -11.93
N HIS A 130 -2.85 12.40 -12.63
CA HIS A 130 -2.68 11.11 -13.31
C HIS A 130 -1.77 10.22 -12.48
N GLU A 131 -2.30 9.07 -12.05
CA GLU A 131 -1.59 8.10 -11.20
C GLU A 131 -1.50 6.74 -11.89
N VAL A 132 -0.30 6.16 -11.86
CA VAL A 132 -0.07 4.77 -12.23
C VAL A 132 0.56 4.07 -11.04
N THR A 133 -0.16 3.11 -10.47
CA THR A 133 0.28 2.28 -9.35
C THR A 133 0.50 0.86 -9.85
N ILE A 134 1.68 0.30 -9.64
CA ILE A 134 2.04 -1.08 -9.98
C ILE A 134 2.40 -1.79 -8.69
N GLN A 135 1.63 -2.83 -8.34
CA GLN A 135 1.90 -3.67 -7.16
C GLN A 135 2.32 -5.07 -7.62
N PHE A 136 3.35 -5.63 -7.00
CA PHE A 136 3.86 -6.96 -7.33
C PHE A 136 4.40 -7.68 -6.10
N HIS A 137 4.26 -9.01 -6.09
CA HIS A 137 4.72 -9.84 -4.98
C HIS A 137 6.25 -9.81 -4.84
N LYS A 138 6.72 -9.88 -3.58
CA LYS A 138 8.15 -10.07 -3.29
C LYS A 138 8.74 -11.32 -3.97
N ASP A 139 7.90 -12.33 -4.20
CA ASP A 139 8.30 -13.61 -4.81
C ASP A 139 8.30 -13.57 -6.34
N LEU A 140 7.87 -12.47 -6.98
CA LEU A 140 7.98 -12.28 -8.43
C LEU A 140 9.43 -12.43 -8.90
N PHE A 141 10.35 -11.96 -8.07
CA PHE A 141 11.78 -12.13 -8.27
C PHE A 141 12.34 -13.00 -7.15
N ASP A 142 12.35 -14.33 -7.36
CA ASP A 142 12.97 -15.26 -6.40
C ASP A 142 14.37 -14.78 -6.02
N GLU A 143 14.70 -14.89 -4.74
CA GLU A 143 16.02 -14.51 -4.21
C GLU A 143 17.17 -15.20 -4.96
N ARG A 144 16.98 -16.44 -5.39
CA ARG A 144 17.96 -17.19 -6.21
C ARG A 144 18.17 -16.54 -7.57
N PHE A 145 17.11 -16.01 -8.16
CA PHE A 145 17.18 -15.28 -9.44
C PHE A 145 17.90 -13.94 -9.26
N LEU A 146 17.53 -13.17 -8.25
CA LEU A 146 18.16 -11.88 -7.96
C LEU A 146 19.64 -11.97 -7.55
N ARG A 147 20.11 -13.14 -7.08
CA ARG A 147 21.52 -13.35 -6.76
C ARG A 147 22.42 -13.52 -7.98
N ARG A 148 21.87 -13.55 -9.21
CA ARG A 148 22.65 -13.60 -10.44
C ARG A 148 23.39 -12.28 -10.65
N ASN A 149 24.63 -12.35 -11.14
CA ASN A 149 25.51 -11.18 -11.28
C ASN A 149 24.89 -10.06 -12.12
N GLN A 150 24.13 -10.40 -13.17
CA GLN A 150 23.48 -9.45 -14.05
C GLN A 150 22.34 -8.67 -13.37
N LEU A 151 21.82 -9.16 -12.24
CA LEU A 151 20.69 -8.57 -11.51
C LEU A 151 21.11 -7.83 -10.23
N HIS A 152 22.42 -7.62 -10.05
CA HIS A 152 22.97 -6.98 -8.86
C HIS A 152 22.31 -5.62 -8.55
N PHE A 153 22.19 -4.74 -9.55
CA PHE A 153 21.58 -3.43 -9.36
C PHE A 153 20.08 -3.51 -9.01
N MET A 154 19.34 -4.42 -9.64
CA MET A 154 17.94 -4.65 -9.30
C MET A 154 17.78 -5.15 -7.85
N ARG A 155 18.61 -6.10 -7.44
CA ARG A 155 18.63 -6.59 -6.05
C ARG A 155 18.89 -5.46 -5.06
N GLU A 156 19.91 -4.62 -5.32
CA GLU A 156 20.20 -3.46 -4.46
C GLU A 156 19.06 -2.46 -4.42
N MET A 157 18.41 -2.20 -5.55
CA MET A 157 17.24 -1.32 -5.61
C MET A 157 16.10 -1.86 -4.75
N PHE A 158 15.76 -3.15 -4.85
CA PHE A 158 14.70 -3.75 -4.03
C PHE A 158 15.05 -3.76 -2.54
N GLU A 159 16.30 -3.97 -2.17
CA GLU A 159 16.71 -3.83 -0.76
C GLU A 159 16.58 -2.39 -0.26
N LYS A 160 16.98 -1.40 -1.06
CA LYS A 160 16.84 0.02 -0.72
C LYS A 160 15.39 0.46 -0.63
N SER A 161 14.49 -0.11 -1.46
CA SER A 161 13.07 0.25 -1.48
C SER A 161 12.32 -0.08 -0.20
N LYS A 162 12.85 -0.95 0.66
CA LYS A 162 12.34 -1.20 2.01
C LYS A 162 12.31 0.07 2.89
N ARG A 163 13.01 1.10 2.45
CA ARG A 163 13.04 2.45 3.05
C ARG A 163 12.40 3.50 2.14
N GLY A 164 11.76 3.08 1.05
CA GLY A 164 11.23 3.94 0.01
C GLY A 164 12.34 4.60 -0.83
N ILE A 165 12.19 4.54 -2.13
CA ILE A 165 13.09 5.21 -3.08
C ILE A 165 12.30 6.24 -3.86
N LEU A 166 12.72 7.50 -3.79
CA LEU A 166 12.30 8.55 -4.72
C LEU A 166 13.30 8.62 -5.86
N PHE A 167 12.84 8.45 -7.08
CA PHE A 167 13.64 8.66 -8.27
C PHE A 167 13.66 10.13 -8.67
N SER A 168 14.70 10.55 -9.40
CA SER A 168 14.81 11.92 -9.90
C SER A 168 13.68 12.25 -10.89
N GLU A 169 13.30 13.52 -10.98
CA GLU A 169 12.30 14.00 -11.93
C GLU A 169 12.68 13.61 -13.38
N ALA A 170 13.95 13.73 -13.74
CA ALA A 170 14.46 13.31 -15.05
C ALA A 170 14.24 11.81 -15.33
N THR A 171 14.42 10.94 -14.32
CA THR A 171 14.11 9.50 -14.44
C THR A 171 12.59 9.28 -14.59
N ALA A 172 11.79 10.01 -13.83
CA ALA A 172 10.34 9.94 -13.92
C ALA A 172 9.83 10.41 -15.29
N GLU A 173 10.34 11.51 -15.81
CA GLU A 173 10.03 12.01 -17.17
C GLU A 173 10.40 10.99 -18.26
N GLN A 174 11.59 10.40 -18.18
CA GLN A 174 12.06 9.40 -19.14
C GLN A 174 11.13 8.17 -19.17
N LEU A 175 10.66 7.71 -18.01
CA LEU A 175 9.86 6.50 -17.88
C LEU A 175 8.35 6.73 -17.98
N ALA A 176 7.87 7.98 -17.85
CA ALA A 176 6.44 8.32 -17.88
C ALA A 176 5.70 7.75 -19.11
N PRO A 177 6.20 7.84 -20.36
CA PRO A 177 5.50 7.26 -21.50
C PRO A 177 5.34 5.75 -21.39
N ARG A 178 6.38 5.04 -20.91
CA ARG A 178 6.37 3.59 -20.78
C ARG A 178 5.43 3.13 -19.65
N LEU A 179 5.44 3.80 -18.51
CA LEU A 179 4.52 3.54 -17.40
C LEU A 179 3.07 3.74 -17.81
N LYS A 180 2.78 4.83 -18.53
CA LYS A 180 1.43 5.10 -19.04
C LYS A 180 0.96 4.10 -20.11
N GLN A 181 1.88 3.60 -20.95
CA GLN A 181 1.59 2.63 -22.00
C GLN A 181 1.55 1.20 -21.50
N LEU A 182 2.09 0.91 -20.31
CA LEU A 182 2.13 -0.46 -19.77
C LEU A 182 0.74 -1.08 -19.70
N LYS A 183 -0.30 -0.28 -19.42
CA LYS A 183 -1.70 -0.70 -19.41
C LYS A 183 -2.21 -1.26 -20.76
N SER A 184 -1.57 -0.97 -21.86
CA SER A 184 -1.94 -1.46 -23.20
C SER A 184 -1.22 -2.75 -23.60
N LYS A 185 -0.23 -3.17 -22.82
CA LYS A 185 0.49 -4.42 -23.04
C LYS A 185 -0.22 -5.58 -22.35
N GLN A 186 -0.12 -6.78 -22.92
CA GLN A 186 -0.79 -7.96 -22.40
C GLN A 186 0.18 -9.15 -22.30
N GLY A 187 -0.13 -10.08 -21.41
CA GLY A 187 0.60 -11.32 -21.25
C GLY A 187 2.09 -11.08 -20.99
N PHE A 188 2.94 -11.90 -21.61
CA PHE A 188 4.38 -11.87 -21.36
C PHE A 188 5.04 -10.55 -21.77
N ASP A 189 4.52 -9.84 -22.78
CA ASP A 189 5.07 -8.55 -23.23
C ASP A 189 4.99 -7.48 -22.14
N SER A 190 3.98 -7.53 -21.29
CA SER A 190 3.83 -6.62 -20.17
C SER A 190 4.84 -6.92 -19.06
N VAL A 191 5.10 -8.20 -18.80
CA VAL A 191 6.11 -8.64 -17.82
C VAL A 191 7.50 -8.21 -18.29
N LEU A 192 7.82 -8.41 -19.58
CA LEU A 192 9.09 -7.94 -20.17
C LEU A 192 9.26 -6.43 -20.05
N GLU A 193 8.20 -5.66 -20.33
CA GLU A 193 8.24 -4.21 -20.20
C GLU A 193 8.48 -3.79 -18.76
N LEU A 194 7.77 -4.39 -17.79
CA LEU A 194 7.97 -4.11 -16.38
C LEU A 194 9.41 -4.44 -15.93
N MET A 195 9.94 -5.58 -16.34
CA MET A 195 11.33 -5.96 -16.06
C MET A 195 12.32 -4.95 -16.65
N SER A 196 12.06 -4.48 -17.88
CA SER A 196 12.88 -3.44 -18.53
C SER A 196 12.79 -2.10 -17.79
N ILE A 197 11.61 -1.72 -17.30
CA ILE A 197 11.43 -0.53 -16.45
C ILE A 197 12.25 -0.67 -15.16
N PHE A 198 12.18 -1.82 -14.47
CA PHE A 198 12.98 -2.06 -13.27
C PHE A 198 14.48 -2.05 -13.53
N HIS A 199 14.92 -2.55 -14.69
CA HIS A 199 16.32 -2.42 -15.09
C HIS A 199 16.74 -0.95 -15.16
N ASP A 200 16.00 -0.12 -15.90
CA ASP A 200 16.30 1.30 -16.06
C ASP A 200 16.26 2.05 -14.73
N LEU A 201 15.30 1.76 -13.88
CA LEU A 201 15.22 2.29 -12.51
C LEU A 201 16.45 1.88 -11.68
N SER A 202 16.89 0.62 -11.78
CA SER A 202 17.98 0.09 -10.98
C SER A 202 19.34 0.70 -11.30
N ILE A 203 19.54 1.17 -12.52
CA ILE A 203 20.76 1.86 -12.98
C ILE A 203 20.62 3.39 -13.00
N SER A 204 19.44 3.92 -12.63
CA SER A 204 19.20 5.36 -12.62
C SER A 204 20.07 6.07 -11.57
N ARG A 205 20.41 7.32 -11.88
CA ARG A 205 21.21 8.16 -10.98
C ARG A 205 20.30 9.06 -10.15
N ASN A 206 20.85 9.57 -9.03
CA ASN A 206 20.18 10.54 -8.17
C ASN A 206 18.87 10.05 -7.54
N MET A 207 18.78 8.74 -7.23
CA MET A 207 17.72 8.23 -6.38
C MET A 207 17.96 8.63 -4.92
N ARG A 208 16.91 8.98 -4.20
CA ARG A 208 16.92 9.35 -2.78
C ARG A 208 16.17 8.33 -1.95
N ILE A 209 16.77 7.85 -0.88
CA ILE A 209 16.10 7.01 0.12
C ILE A 209 15.28 7.93 1.02
N LEU A 210 14.04 7.55 1.30
CA LEU A 210 13.07 8.38 2.01
C LEU A 210 13.08 8.14 3.51
N SER A 211 12.90 6.92 3.96
CA SER A 211 12.73 6.60 5.38
C SER A 211 14.05 6.24 6.09
N ASP A 212 14.14 6.45 7.39
CA ASP A 212 15.28 6.01 8.20
C ASP A 212 15.28 4.46 8.34
N ALA A 213 16.47 3.87 8.53
CA ALA A 213 16.66 2.43 8.69
C ALA A 213 15.90 1.84 9.89
N SER A 214 15.64 2.62 10.92
CA SER A 214 14.88 2.20 12.10
C SER A 214 13.43 1.81 11.79
N PHE A 215 12.82 2.41 10.77
CA PHE A 215 11.44 2.14 10.39
C PHE A 215 11.26 0.78 9.71
N SER A 216 12.23 0.35 8.92
CA SER A 216 12.17 -0.93 8.18
C SER A 216 12.32 -2.17 9.08
N ASN A 217 12.74 -2.01 10.34
CA ASN A 217 12.99 -3.10 11.28
C ASN A 217 11.88 -3.30 12.33
N LEU A 218 10.77 -2.55 12.22
CA LEU A 218 9.64 -2.72 13.12
C LEU A 218 9.00 -4.10 12.89
N GLN A 219 9.24 -5.02 13.83
CA GLN A 219 8.58 -6.32 13.84
C GLN A 219 7.08 -6.11 14.07
N PRO A 220 6.19 -6.75 13.30
CA PRO A 220 4.75 -6.70 13.57
C PRO A 220 4.48 -7.07 15.04
N SER A 221 3.68 -6.27 15.73
CA SER A 221 3.28 -6.57 17.10
C SER A 221 2.50 -7.91 17.15
N TYR A 222 2.40 -8.52 18.34
CA TYR A 222 1.58 -9.73 18.52
C TYR A 222 0.13 -9.53 18.04
N ASN A 223 -0.40 -8.32 18.18
CA ASN A 223 -1.72 -7.95 17.68
C ASN A 223 -1.77 -7.88 16.16
N SER A 224 -0.72 -7.40 15.50
CA SER A 224 -0.61 -7.40 14.03
C SER A 224 -0.65 -8.84 13.49
N ARG A 225 0.05 -9.80 14.09
CA ARG A 225 -0.03 -11.22 13.68
C ARG A 225 -1.43 -11.83 13.81
N ARG A 226 -2.22 -11.39 14.80
CA ARG A 226 -3.62 -11.82 14.92
C ARG A 226 -4.48 -11.25 13.80
N ILE A 227 -4.32 -9.96 13.50
CA ILE A 227 -5.01 -9.32 12.36
C ILE A 227 -4.60 -10.00 11.06
N GLU A 228 -3.30 -10.21 10.82
CA GLU A 228 -2.78 -10.92 9.67
C GLU A 228 -3.47 -12.28 9.44
N LYS A 229 -3.52 -13.13 10.46
CA LYS A 229 -4.20 -14.43 10.38
C LYS A 229 -5.68 -14.31 10.01
N VAL A 230 -6.35 -13.29 10.52
CA VAL A 230 -7.76 -13.04 10.19
C VAL A 230 -7.90 -12.56 8.75
N MET A 231 -7.02 -11.68 8.30
CA MET A 231 -7.06 -11.16 6.94
C MET A 231 -6.71 -12.25 5.91
N GLU A 232 -5.71 -13.08 6.20
CA GLU A 232 -5.40 -14.28 5.41
C GLU A 232 -6.60 -15.24 5.34
N TYR A 233 -7.26 -15.49 6.46
CA TYR A 233 -8.48 -16.30 6.51
C TYR A 233 -9.59 -15.72 5.64
N ILE A 234 -9.83 -14.41 5.68
CA ILE A 234 -10.82 -13.74 4.83
C ILE A 234 -10.45 -13.91 3.35
N ASN A 235 -9.19 -13.67 2.99
CA ASN A 235 -8.71 -13.78 1.61
C ASN A 235 -8.84 -15.19 1.03
N LEU A 236 -8.56 -16.21 1.82
CA LEU A 236 -8.67 -17.61 1.40
C LEU A 236 -10.11 -18.12 1.32
N ASN A 237 -11.07 -17.40 1.90
CA ASN A 237 -12.45 -17.86 2.03
C ASN A 237 -13.49 -16.82 1.63
N PHE A 238 -13.11 -15.71 0.99
CA PHE A 238 -14.03 -14.61 0.67
C PHE A 238 -15.23 -15.05 -0.17
N ASP A 239 -15.05 -16.06 -1.03
CA ASP A 239 -16.06 -16.65 -1.89
C ASP A 239 -17.10 -17.52 -1.16
N LYS A 240 -16.81 -17.90 0.11
CA LYS A 240 -17.61 -18.77 0.95
C LYS A 240 -18.31 -18.02 2.07
N THR A 241 -19.04 -18.77 2.90
CA THR A 241 -19.60 -18.23 4.14
C THR A 241 -18.49 -18.04 5.16
N VAL A 242 -18.17 -16.79 5.47
CA VAL A 242 -17.18 -16.38 6.49
C VAL A 242 -17.93 -15.93 7.74
N LEU A 243 -17.74 -16.64 8.86
CA LEU A 243 -18.39 -16.35 10.11
C LEU A 243 -17.48 -15.57 11.07
N LEU A 244 -18.07 -14.64 11.81
CA LEU A 244 -17.39 -13.89 12.87
C LEU A 244 -16.80 -14.84 13.93
N ALA A 245 -17.53 -15.91 14.26
CA ALA A 245 -17.11 -16.94 15.20
C ALA A 245 -15.79 -17.63 14.81
N ASP A 246 -15.57 -17.88 13.51
CA ASP A 246 -14.35 -18.52 13.04
C ASP A 246 -13.15 -17.57 13.17
N ALA A 247 -13.33 -16.31 12.82
CA ALA A 247 -12.29 -15.29 12.98
C ALA A 247 -11.95 -15.06 14.47
N ALA A 248 -12.96 -15.06 15.35
CA ALA A 248 -12.77 -14.97 16.79
C ALA A 248 -11.97 -16.17 17.34
N ARG A 249 -12.27 -17.38 16.85
CA ARG A 249 -11.55 -18.62 17.22
C ARG A 249 -10.09 -18.58 16.78
N LEU A 250 -9.78 -18.08 15.57
CA LEU A 250 -8.41 -17.93 15.07
C LEU A 250 -7.55 -17.03 15.96
N THR A 251 -8.16 -16.07 16.63
CA THR A 251 -7.48 -15.13 17.53
C THR A 251 -7.55 -15.50 19.00
N ASN A 252 -8.18 -16.64 19.34
CA ASN A 252 -8.48 -17.06 20.70
C ASN A 252 -9.27 -16.01 21.50
N MET A 253 -10.30 -15.44 20.90
CA MET A 253 -11.16 -14.41 21.49
C MET A 253 -12.64 -14.82 21.44
N THR A 254 -13.47 -14.21 22.29
CA THR A 254 -14.92 -14.23 22.10
C THR A 254 -15.30 -13.31 20.93
N GLU A 255 -16.45 -13.55 20.28
CA GLU A 255 -16.91 -12.71 19.16
C GLU A 255 -16.98 -11.22 19.51
N VAL A 256 -17.46 -10.91 20.72
CA VAL A 256 -17.56 -9.52 21.20
C VAL A 256 -16.18 -8.89 21.37
N SER A 257 -15.26 -9.60 22.00
CA SER A 257 -13.88 -9.12 22.18
C SER A 257 -13.17 -8.97 20.85
N PHE A 258 -13.35 -9.94 19.95
CA PHE A 258 -12.78 -9.92 18.61
C PHE A 258 -13.34 -8.74 17.78
N SER A 259 -14.64 -8.49 17.79
CA SER A 259 -15.23 -7.37 17.05
C SER A 259 -14.63 -6.02 17.47
N ARG A 260 -14.46 -5.81 18.77
CA ARG A 260 -13.81 -4.59 19.30
C ARG A 260 -12.34 -4.54 18.92
N PHE A 261 -11.61 -5.63 19.15
CA PHE A 261 -10.20 -5.77 18.81
C PHE A 261 -9.96 -5.47 17.33
N PHE A 262 -10.70 -6.13 16.44
CA PHE A 262 -10.56 -5.97 15.00
C PHE A 262 -10.81 -4.52 14.58
N LYS A 263 -11.95 -3.93 15.00
CA LYS A 263 -12.29 -2.55 14.67
C LYS A 263 -11.28 -1.53 15.23
N THR A 264 -10.75 -1.77 16.43
CA THR A 264 -9.74 -0.89 17.03
C THR A 264 -8.43 -0.91 16.22
N HIS A 265 -8.03 -2.08 15.68
CA HIS A 265 -6.74 -2.23 14.98
C HIS A 265 -6.82 -1.98 13.47
N THR A 266 -8.00 -2.12 12.85
CA THR A 266 -8.17 -1.93 11.40
C THR A 266 -8.98 -0.68 11.05
N GLY A 267 -9.57 -0.01 12.02
CA GLY A 267 -10.46 1.15 11.81
C GLY A 267 -11.87 0.79 11.32
N ILE A 268 -12.07 -0.41 10.76
CA ILE A 268 -13.35 -0.86 10.19
C ILE A 268 -13.85 -2.16 10.83
N SER A 269 -15.13 -2.50 10.66
CA SER A 269 -15.63 -3.76 11.17
C SER A 269 -15.14 -4.96 10.34
N PHE A 270 -15.11 -6.15 10.96
CA PHE A 270 -14.79 -7.41 10.28
C PHE A 270 -15.68 -7.65 9.05
N ILE A 271 -16.97 -7.35 9.15
CA ILE A 271 -17.92 -7.51 8.04
C ILE A 271 -17.64 -6.48 6.93
N ASP A 272 -17.30 -5.23 7.28
CA ASP A 272 -16.92 -4.24 6.28
C ASP A 272 -15.63 -4.63 5.55
N SER A 273 -14.62 -5.18 6.26
CA SER A 273 -13.41 -5.72 5.65
C SER A 273 -13.71 -6.86 4.67
N LEU A 274 -14.53 -7.82 5.07
CA LEU A 274 -14.97 -8.91 4.19
C LEU A 274 -15.67 -8.37 2.94
N ILE A 275 -16.55 -7.38 3.12
CA ILE A 275 -17.26 -6.74 1.99
C ILE A 275 -16.27 -6.04 1.06
N GLU A 276 -15.29 -5.33 1.57
CA GLU A 276 -14.28 -4.64 0.76
C GLU A 276 -13.44 -5.61 -0.06
N ILE A 277 -12.99 -6.71 0.54
CA ILE A 277 -12.27 -7.77 -0.16
C ILE A 277 -13.13 -8.37 -1.28
N ARG A 278 -14.38 -8.73 -0.98
CA ARG A 278 -15.33 -9.25 -1.97
C ARG A 278 -15.57 -8.28 -3.12
N LEU A 279 -15.70 -6.98 -2.82
CA LEU A 279 -15.88 -5.95 -3.84
C LEU A 279 -14.61 -5.75 -4.67
N GLY A 280 -13.43 -5.91 -4.10
CA GLY A 280 -12.15 -5.91 -4.84
C GLY A 280 -12.12 -7.02 -5.89
N HIS A 281 -12.39 -8.26 -5.48
CA HIS A 281 -12.48 -9.41 -6.40
C HIS A 281 -13.61 -9.24 -7.42
N ALA A 282 -14.79 -8.76 -7.02
CA ALA A 282 -15.89 -8.51 -7.93
C ALA A 282 -15.57 -7.44 -8.98
N SER A 283 -14.91 -6.35 -8.58
CA SER A 283 -14.45 -5.31 -9.50
C SER A 283 -13.50 -5.88 -10.55
N ARG A 284 -12.56 -6.74 -10.13
CA ARG A 284 -11.64 -7.44 -11.00
C ARG A 284 -12.40 -8.36 -11.99
N MET A 285 -13.25 -9.25 -11.49
CA MET A 285 -14.01 -10.17 -12.33
C MET A 285 -14.93 -9.45 -13.31
N LEU A 286 -15.50 -8.29 -12.93
CA LEU A 286 -16.30 -7.46 -13.83
C LEU A 286 -15.51 -6.94 -15.04
N ILE A 287 -14.20 -6.72 -14.87
CA ILE A 287 -13.30 -6.22 -15.91
C ILE A 287 -12.74 -7.37 -16.74
N ASP A 288 -12.25 -8.41 -16.07
CA ASP A 288 -11.42 -9.47 -16.68
C ASP A 288 -12.26 -10.57 -17.33
N THR A 289 -13.57 -10.65 -17.04
CA THR A 289 -14.41 -11.75 -17.51
C THR A 289 -15.69 -11.28 -18.18
N THR A 290 -16.25 -12.14 -19.02
CA THR A 290 -17.57 -11.95 -19.64
C THR A 290 -18.73 -12.48 -18.78
N GLN A 291 -18.47 -12.92 -17.56
CA GLN A 291 -19.47 -13.43 -16.62
C GLN A 291 -20.55 -12.38 -16.36
N SER A 292 -21.79 -12.82 -16.17
CA SER A 292 -22.87 -11.90 -15.78
C SER A 292 -22.60 -11.28 -14.41
N VAL A 293 -23.17 -10.11 -14.15
CA VAL A 293 -23.08 -9.44 -12.84
C VAL A 293 -23.54 -10.37 -11.71
N SER A 294 -24.51 -11.22 -11.96
CA SER A 294 -25.00 -12.19 -10.98
C SER A 294 -23.98 -13.28 -10.69
N GLU A 295 -23.35 -13.86 -11.70
CA GLU A 295 -22.29 -14.86 -11.54
C GLU A 295 -21.10 -14.26 -10.76
N VAL A 296 -20.67 -13.05 -11.13
CA VAL A 296 -19.60 -12.34 -10.39
C VAL A 296 -19.98 -12.15 -8.92
N ALA A 297 -21.20 -11.71 -8.63
CA ALA A 297 -21.65 -11.53 -7.25
C ALA A 297 -21.60 -12.84 -6.45
N TYR A 298 -22.10 -13.96 -7.03
CA TYR A 298 -22.07 -15.25 -6.36
C TYR A 298 -20.66 -15.80 -6.19
N ASN A 299 -19.81 -15.69 -7.20
CA ASN A 299 -18.40 -16.11 -7.13
C ASN A 299 -17.57 -15.30 -6.12
N CYS A 300 -18.02 -14.10 -5.78
CA CYS A 300 -17.42 -13.29 -4.73
C CYS A 300 -18.12 -13.44 -3.36
N GLY A 301 -18.94 -14.46 -3.17
CA GLY A 301 -19.56 -14.79 -1.90
C GLY A 301 -20.75 -13.92 -1.50
N PHE A 302 -21.38 -13.18 -2.43
CA PHE A 302 -22.63 -12.47 -2.18
C PHE A 302 -23.82 -13.38 -2.48
N ASN A 303 -24.60 -13.70 -1.47
CA ASN A 303 -25.78 -14.57 -1.59
C ASN A 303 -27.03 -13.84 -2.12
N ASN A 304 -26.96 -12.52 -2.33
CA ASN A 304 -28.08 -11.71 -2.79
C ASN A 304 -27.61 -10.61 -3.74
N ILE A 305 -28.05 -10.70 -4.98
CA ILE A 305 -27.67 -9.78 -6.05
C ILE A 305 -28.14 -8.34 -5.80
N SER A 306 -29.33 -8.16 -5.22
CA SER A 306 -29.83 -6.82 -4.92
C SER A 306 -28.99 -6.14 -3.83
N ASN A 307 -28.58 -6.89 -2.81
CA ASN A 307 -27.68 -6.40 -1.77
C ASN A 307 -26.29 -6.11 -2.34
N PHE A 308 -25.76 -6.98 -3.20
CA PHE A 308 -24.50 -6.74 -3.90
C PHE A 308 -24.55 -5.42 -4.69
N ASN A 309 -25.56 -5.23 -5.56
CA ASN A 309 -25.69 -4.02 -6.37
C ASN A 309 -25.76 -2.76 -5.50
N ARG A 310 -26.52 -2.80 -4.40
CA ARG A 310 -26.66 -1.69 -3.46
C ARG A 310 -25.34 -1.34 -2.78
N ILE A 311 -24.63 -2.36 -2.30
CA ILE A 311 -23.33 -2.18 -1.62
C ILE A 311 -22.27 -1.71 -2.62
N PHE A 312 -22.22 -2.34 -3.80
CA PHE A 312 -21.28 -1.97 -4.86
C PHE A 312 -21.46 -0.50 -5.27
N LYS A 313 -22.70 -0.08 -5.57
CA LYS A 313 -23.00 1.31 -5.91
C LYS A 313 -22.63 2.28 -4.78
N LYS A 314 -22.91 1.92 -3.52
CA LYS A 314 -22.55 2.74 -2.35
C LYS A 314 -21.03 2.92 -2.22
N LYS A 315 -20.24 1.87 -2.47
CA LYS A 315 -18.77 1.88 -2.26
C LYS A 315 -17.97 2.33 -3.49
N LYS A 316 -18.46 2.09 -4.70
CA LYS A 316 -17.77 2.40 -5.97
C LYS A 316 -18.35 3.60 -6.71
N GLY A 317 -19.45 4.18 -6.22
CA GLY A 317 -20.11 5.34 -6.84
C GLY A 317 -20.98 5.03 -8.07
N CYS A 318 -20.85 3.84 -8.65
CA CYS A 318 -21.59 3.40 -9.84
C CYS A 318 -22.08 1.95 -9.69
N THR A 319 -23.03 1.54 -10.51
CA THR A 319 -23.52 0.15 -10.53
C THR A 319 -22.45 -0.79 -11.10
N PRO A 320 -22.50 -2.12 -10.79
CA PRO A 320 -21.57 -3.09 -11.39
C PRO A 320 -21.57 -3.08 -12.92
N LYS A 321 -22.73 -2.84 -13.54
CA LYS A 321 -22.85 -2.75 -14.98
C LYS A 321 -22.16 -1.51 -15.53
N GLU A 322 -22.44 -0.33 -14.97
CA GLU A 322 -21.78 0.93 -15.31
C GLU A 322 -20.27 0.84 -15.05
N PHE A 323 -19.86 0.17 -13.95
CA PHE A 323 -18.46 -0.08 -13.65
C PHE A 323 -17.79 -0.87 -14.77
N ARG A 324 -18.38 -1.99 -15.21
CA ARG A 324 -17.87 -2.77 -16.34
C ARG A 324 -17.78 -1.92 -17.61
N GLU A 325 -18.84 -1.19 -17.97
CA GLU A 325 -18.89 -0.36 -19.17
C GLU A 325 -17.82 0.74 -19.14
N ASN A 326 -17.68 1.45 -18.02
CA ASN A 326 -16.68 2.51 -17.84
C ASN A 326 -15.25 1.99 -17.94
N TYR A 327 -14.98 0.77 -17.47
CA TYR A 327 -13.64 0.19 -17.48
C TYR A 327 -13.31 -0.62 -18.74
N THR A 328 -14.30 -0.97 -19.55
CA THR A 328 -14.07 -1.53 -20.90
C THR A 328 -13.58 -0.46 -21.87
N TYR A 329 -13.93 0.80 -21.64
CA TYR A 329 -13.46 1.94 -22.42
C TYR A 329 -12.18 2.60 -21.91
N ASP A 330 -11.90 2.55 -20.58
CA ASP A 330 -10.70 3.12 -19.97
C ASP A 330 -9.84 1.98 -19.41
N SER A 331 -8.97 1.46 -20.27
CA SER A 331 -8.18 0.25 -20.08
C SER A 331 -7.54 0.14 -18.68
N ARG A 332 -8.12 -0.71 -17.83
CA ARG A 332 -7.37 -1.37 -16.77
C ARG A 332 -6.95 -2.73 -17.30
N VAL A 333 -5.68 -2.92 -17.42
CA VAL A 333 -5.10 -4.21 -17.73
C VAL A 333 -4.60 -4.79 -16.42
N PHE A 334 -5.31 -5.78 -15.89
CA PHE A 334 -4.69 -6.74 -14.99
C PHE A 334 -3.86 -7.66 -15.89
N ILE A 335 -2.58 -7.69 -15.68
CA ILE A 335 -1.66 -8.47 -16.49
C ILE A 335 -1.06 -9.55 -15.62
#